data_f48b562db158f52361a80d7d02bbb733
#
_entry.id   f48b562db158f52361a80d7d02bbb733
#
_cell.length_a   1.000
_cell.length_b   1.000
_cell.length_c   1.000
_cell.angle_alpha   90.00
_cell.angle_beta   90.00
_cell.angle_gamma   90.00
#
_symmetry.space_group_name_H-M   'P 1'
#
loop_
_entity.id
_entity.type
_entity.pdbx_description
1 polymer ?
#
loop_
_entity_poly.entity_id
_entity_poly.type
_entity_poly.pdbx_seq_one_letter_code
_entity_poly.pdbx_strand_id
1 'polypeptide(L)'
;VCSSDLYMMKLYIALSVVLLLLFSGCGNKPKPGEDDTLTSGTITIAVDETFRPIAEEELQVFHALTPDATVHPVYCSEVKAMKLLLADSVRLAITTRQLTRQEMAFFNDKKFFPVSVKMATDGLALIVNKQNADSLITVEQFKEILTGKITDWKQLNPDSRLGALQLVFDNPNSSTVHYVLDSICGGKPLSEDLKAQKTNPEVISYVAKTPAALGVIGVNWIGNPADSTRLSFNDAIRIMAVSRADSATVENSFRPYQAYLALNQYPLTRSVYILLNDPKSGLPSGLTSFLTDFRGQRIILKSGLVPATAPVRIVDVKEEYK
;
A
#
# COMPACT_ATOMS: atom_id res chain seq x y z
N VAL A 1 4.13 43.69 -69.05
CA VAL A 1 3.31 42.74 -68.23
C VAL A 1 4.24 41.62 -67.73
N CYS A 2 4.92 41.74 -66.62
CA CYS A 2 5.64 40.63 -66.03
C CYS A 2 6.30 40.94 -64.67
N SER A 3 6.01 42.07 -64.01
CA SER A 3 6.68 42.44 -62.78
C SER A 3 5.79 42.31 -61.55
N SER A 4 4.44 42.36 -61.69
CA SER A 4 3.47 42.31 -60.60
C SER A 4 3.21 40.89 -60.12
N ASP A 5 3.24 39.87 -60.97
CA ASP A 5 2.98 38.49 -60.62
C ASP A 5 4.09 37.87 -59.78
N LEU A 6 5.34 38.31 -60.06
CA LEU A 6 6.49 37.82 -59.25
C LEU A 6 6.52 38.43 -57.84
N TYR A 7 6.00 39.64 -57.65
CA TYR A 7 5.85 40.25 -56.32
C TYR A 7 4.74 39.63 -55.53
N MET A 8 3.60 39.33 -56.13
CA MET A 8 2.48 38.64 -55.50
C MET A 8 2.87 37.23 -55.08
N MET A 9 3.58 36.49 -55.92
CA MET A 9 4.06 35.14 -55.60
C MET A 9 5.07 35.12 -54.41
N LYS A 10 5.99 36.11 -54.37
CA LYS A 10 6.89 36.27 -53.21
C LYS A 10 6.16 36.66 -51.94
N LEU A 11 5.10 37.44 -52.02
CA LEU A 11 4.27 37.81 -50.86
C LEU A 11 3.49 36.62 -50.32
N TYR A 12 2.92 35.78 -51.18
CA TYR A 12 2.22 34.55 -50.76
C TYR A 12 3.17 33.50 -50.13
N ILE A 13 4.38 33.35 -50.66
CA ILE A 13 5.41 32.50 -50.11
C ILE A 13 5.87 33.01 -48.72
N ALA A 14 6.08 34.33 -48.58
CA ALA A 14 6.44 34.92 -47.30
C ALA A 14 5.31 34.76 -46.25
N LEU A 15 4.05 34.95 -46.66
CA LEU A 15 2.90 34.81 -45.79
C LEU A 15 2.68 33.34 -45.36
N SER A 16 2.90 32.37 -46.26
CA SER A 16 2.81 30.93 -45.93
C SER A 16 3.93 30.48 -45.01
N VAL A 17 5.15 31.01 -45.13
CA VAL A 17 6.26 30.72 -44.23
C VAL A 17 6.02 31.31 -42.83
N VAL A 18 5.46 32.53 -42.74
CA VAL A 18 5.08 33.13 -41.44
C VAL A 18 3.94 32.36 -40.79
N LEU A 19 2.97 31.87 -41.57
CA LEU A 19 1.86 31.04 -41.03
C LEU A 19 2.35 29.68 -40.54
N LEU A 20 3.34 29.05 -41.20
CA LEU A 20 3.96 27.79 -40.77
C LEU A 20 4.81 27.96 -39.50
N LEU A 21 5.39 29.13 -39.27
CA LEU A 21 6.15 29.45 -38.06
C LEU A 21 5.25 29.69 -36.83
N LEU A 22 3.98 30.06 -37.03
CA LEU A 22 3.01 30.26 -35.97
C LEU A 22 2.42 28.92 -35.42
N PHE A 23 2.57 27.82 -36.17
CA PHE A 23 2.16 26.47 -35.71
C PHE A 23 3.27 25.66 -35.03
N SER A 24 4.49 26.18 -34.94
CA SER A 24 5.55 25.60 -34.13
C SER A 24 5.35 25.95 -32.65
N GLY A 25 4.13 25.79 -32.13
CA GLY A 25 3.86 25.80 -30.73
C GLY A 25 4.55 24.58 -30.11
N CYS A 26 5.83 24.74 -29.74
CA CYS A 26 6.50 23.79 -28.85
C CYS A 26 5.63 23.59 -27.64
N GLY A 27 5.07 22.39 -27.47
CA GLY A 27 4.57 21.93 -26.18
C GLY A 27 5.75 21.99 -25.21
N ASN A 28 5.86 23.06 -24.45
CA ASN A 28 6.80 23.18 -23.36
C ASN A 28 6.44 22.09 -22.36
N LYS A 29 7.25 21.03 -22.29
CA LYS A 29 7.20 20.14 -21.13
C LYS A 29 7.55 21.01 -19.91
N PRO A 30 6.71 21.04 -18.87
CA PRO A 30 6.99 21.83 -17.68
C PRO A 30 8.35 21.40 -17.12
N LYS A 31 9.20 22.38 -16.81
CA LYS A 31 10.48 22.12 -16.16
C LYS A 31 10.23 21.65 -14.71
N PRO A 32 11.12 20.83 -14.15
CA PRO A 32 11.04 20.46 -12.73
C PRO A 32 11.00 21.75 -11.88
N GLY A 33 9.87 21.94 -11.14
CA GLY A 33 9.64 23.14 -10.32
C GLY A 33 8.67 24.17 -10.90
N GLU A 34 8.21 24.04 -12.15
CA GLU A 34 7.08 24.82 -12.68
C GLU A 34 5.76 24.20 -12.17
N ASP A 35 4.71 25.05 -12.08
CA ASP A 35 3.41 24.67 -11.52
C ASP A 35 2.84 23.42 -12.22
N ASP A 36 2.76 22.32 -11.46
CA ASP A 36 2.10 21.09 -11.89
C ASP A 36 0.57 21.30 -11.91
N THR A 37 -0.11 20.55 -12.75
CA THR A 37 -1.58 20.52 -12.85
C THR A 37 -2.09 19.15 -12.35
N LEU A 38 -3.40 18.97 -12.33
CA LEU A 38 -3.99 17.67 -11.94
C LEU A 38 -3.53 16.49 -12.81
N THR A 39 -3.11 16.76 -14.06
CA THR A 39 -2.79 15.72 -15.07
C THR A 39 -1.43 15.89 -15.74
N SER A 40 -0.63 16.84 -15.31
CA SER A 40 0.69 17.09 -15.89
C SER A 40 1.70 17.57 -14.85
N GLY A 41 2.99 17.38 -15.15
CA GLY A 41 4.10 17.79 -14.29
C GLY A 41 4.88 16.60 -13.73
N THR A 42 5.82 16.89 -12.83
CA THR A 42 6.68 15.88 -12.20
C THR A 42 6.65 16.04 -10.70
N ILE A 43 6.33 14.97 -9.98
CA ILE A 43 6.30 14.94 -8.51
C ILE A 43 7.03 13.72 -7.97
N THR A 44 7.50 13.86 -6.73
CA THR A 44 7.95 12.74 -5.91
C THR A 44 6.92 12.50 -4.80
N ILE A 45 6.58 11.23 -4.56
CA ILE A 45 5.70 10.81 -3.48
C ILE A 45 6.42 9.84 -2.54
N ALA A 46 6.00 9.77 -1.29
CA ALA A 46 6.48 8.74 -0.36
C ALA A 46 5.44 7.63 -0.22
N VAL A 47 5.88 6.38 -0.29
CA VAL A 47 4.99 5.22 -0.16
C VAL A 47 5.59 4.27 0.86
N ASP A 48 4.78 3.89 1.86
CA ASP A 48 5.17 2.78 2.74
C ASP A 48 5.44 1.53 1.89
N GLU A 49 6.63 0.94 2.08
CA GLU A 49 7.11 -0.24 1.35
C GLU A 49 6.10 -1.39 1.36
N THR A 50 5.28 -1.49 2.40
CA THR A 50 4.22 -2.49 2.51
C THR A 50 3.24 -2.41 1.33
N PHE A 51 2.98 -1.21 0.79
CA PHE A 51 2.03 -0.99 -0.31
C PHE A 51 2.67 -0.87 -1.68
N ARG A 52 3.96 -1.21 -1.79
CA ARG A 52 4.70 -1.14 -3.05
C ARG A 52 4.00 -1.84 -4.22
N PRO A 53 3.52 -3.11 -4.10
CA PRO A 53 2.89 -3.78 -5.24
C PRO A 53 1.66 -3.04 -5.76
N ILE A 54 0.85 -2.50 -4.85
CA ILE A 54 -0.37 -1.74 -5.21
C ILE A 54 0.01 -0.42 -5.85
N ALA A 55 0.95 0.31 -5.26
CA ALA A 55 1.38 1.60 -5.77
C ALA A 55 2.01 1.48 -7.17
N GLU A 56 2.76 0.41 -7.44
CA GLU A 56 3.32 0.15 -8.78
C GLU A 56 2.22 -0.08 -9.83
N GLU A 57 1.19 -0.90 -9.52
CA GLU A 57 0.05 -1.11 -10.41
C GLU A 57 -0.76 0.19 -10.63
N GLU A 58 -1.01 0.95 -9.56
CA GLU A 58 -1.73 2.23 -9.62
C GLU A 58 -0.99 3.26 -10.49
N LEU A 59 0.31 3.42 -10.27
CA LEU A 59 1.12 4.37 -11.02
C LEU A 59 1.27 3.97 -12.49
N GLN A 60 1.35 2.67 -12.79
CA GLN A 60 1.37 2.20 -14.17
C GLN A 60 0.10 2.62 -14.93
N VAL A 61 -1.08 2.44 -14.31
CA VAL A 61 -2.35 2.83 -14.92
C VAL A 61 -2.49 4.35 -14.96
N PHE A 62 -2.10 5.06 -13.90
CA PHE A 62 -2.13 6.51 -13.85
C PHE A 62 -1.30 7.14 -14.97
N HIS A 63 -0.04 6.71 -15.17
CA HIS A 63 0.82 7.21 -16.24
C HIS A 63 0.27 6.91 -17.63
N ALA A 64 -0.38 5.75 -17.83
CA ALA A 64 -1.03 5.42 -19.10
C ALA A 64 -2.22 6.36 -19.43
N LEU A 65 -2.89 6.89 -18.41
CA LEU A 65 -4.03 7.80 -18.56
C LEU A 65 -3.62 9.28 -18.58
N THR A 66 -2.46 9.61 -18.04
CA THR A 66 -1.93 10.97 -17.90
C THR A 66 -0.49 11.03 -18.43
N PRO A 67 -0.29 11.00 -19.76
CA PRO A 67 1.02 10.87 -20.37
C PRO A 67 1.96 12.07 -20.11
N ASP A 68 1.40 13.22 -19.74
CA ASP A 68 2.17 14.43 -19.39
C ASP A 68 2.52 14.49 -17.89
N ALA A 69 2.12 13.50 -17.11
CA ALA A 69 2.44 13.39 -15.69
C ALA A 69 3.57 12.38 -15.46
N THR A 70 4.47 12.71 -14.53
CA THR A 70 5.52 11.81 -14.06
C THR A 70 5.51 11.77 -12.54
N VAL A 71 5.29 10.60 -11.96
CA VAL A 71 5.29 10.39 -10.51
C VAL A 71 6.44 9.45 -10.14
N HIS A 72 7.34 9.91 -9.27
CA HIS A 72 8.47 9.14 -8.76
C HIS A 72 8.16 8.65 -7.33
N PRO A 73 7.85 7.36 -7.12
CA PRO A 73 7.63 6.83 -5.78
C PRO A 73 8.95 6.60 -5.05
N VAL A 74 9.04 7.05 -3.81
CA VAL A 74 10.08 6.68 -2.84
C VAL A 74 9.49 5.63 -1.92
N TYR A 75 9.78 4.36 -2.17
CA TYR A 75 9.41 3.26 -1.29
C TYR A 75 10.31 3.27 -0.05
N CYS A 76 9.72 3.37 1.12
CA CYS A 76 10.45 3.48 2.36
C CYS A 76 9.59 3.04 3.56
N SER A 77 10.18 2.99 4.76
CA SER A 77 9.39 2.74 5.97
C SER A 77 8.41 3.88 6.24
N GLU A 78 7.30 3.58 6.91
CA GLU A 78 6.29 4.57 7.27
C GLU A 78 6.88 5.77 8.03
N VAL A 79 7.80 5.51 8.98
CA VAL A 79 8.51 6.59 9.70
C VAL A 79 9.23 7.53 8.74
N LYS A 80 9.90 6.99 7.72
CA LYS A 80 10.58 7.80 6.72
C LYS A 80 9.61 8.54 5.82
N ALA A 81 8.50 7.91 5.40
CA ALA A 81 7.46 8.56 4.60
C ALA A 81 6.88 9.78 5.34
N MET A 82 6.59 9.63 6.64
CA MET A 82 6.13 10.74 7.49
C MET A 82 7.17 11.86 7.60
N LYS A 83 8.46 11.53 7.78
CA LYS A 83 9.54 12.53 7.82
C LYS A 83 9.64 13.32 6.51
N LEU A 84 9.52 12.65 5.36
CA LEU A 84 9.56 13.31 4.05
C LEU A 84 8.37 14.28 3.87
N LEU A 85 7.18 13.89 4.31
CA LEU A 85 5.99 14.75 4.27
C LEU A 85 6.14 15.97 5.20
N LEU A 86 6.58 15.76 6.44
CA LEU A 86 6.79 16.84 7.42
C LEU A 86 7.90 17.82 7.00
N ALA A 87 8.92 17.31 6.28
CA ALA A 87 10.00 18.13 5.73
C ALA A 87 9.64 18.84 4.42
N ASP A 88 8.38 18.71 3.95
CA ASP A 88 7.92 19.24 2.65
C ASP A 88 8.76 18.75 1.44
N SER A 89 9.41 17.60 1.62
CA SER A 89 10.17 16.94 0.54
C SER A 89 9.24 16.19 -0.44
N VAL A 90 8.03 15.84 0.02
CA VAL A 90 6.95 15.29 -0.78
C VAL A 90 5.63 15.94 -0.37
N ARG A 91 4.70 16.07 -1.31
CA ARG A 91 3.36 16.62 -1.05
C ARG A 91 2.30 15.53 -0.88
N LEU A 92 2.66 14.26 -1.11
CA LEU A 92 1.78 13.10 -0.94
C LEU A 92 2.57 11.96 -0.31
N ALA A 93 1.96 11.34 0.70
CA ALA A 93 2.45 10.10 1.30
C ALA A 93 1.33 9.06 1.43
N ILE A 94 1.65 7.77 1.19
CA ILE A 94 0.76 6.63 1.43
C ILE A 94 1.24 5.90 2.68
N THR A 95 0.40 5.83 3.72
CA THR A 95 0.72 5.35 5.07
C THR A 95 -0.47 4.62 5.70
N THR A 96 -0.29 4.00 6.87
CA THR A 96 -1.39 3.36 7.62
C THR A 96 -1.94 4.21 8.77
N ARG A 97 -1.30 5.35 9.05
CA ARG A 97 -1.75 6.26 10.07
C ARG A 97 -2.04 7.66 9.51
N GLN A 98 -2.85 8.39 10.21
CA GLN A 98 -3.07 9.80 9.94
C GLN A 98 -2.01 10.66 10.64
N LEU A 99 -1.99 11.95 10.32
CA LEU A 99 -1.20 12.93 11.05
C LEU A 99 -1.70 13.06 12.49
N THR A 100 -0.77 13.06 13.44
CA THR A 100 -1.07 13.33 14.86
C THR A 100 -1.48 14.79 15.05
N ARG A 101 -2.07 15.11 16.22
CA ARG A 101 -2.41 16.50 16.55
C ARG A 101 -1.21 17.44 16.53
N GLN A 102 -0.05 16.97 16.96
CA GLN A 102 1.20 17.75 16.95
C GLN A 102 1.70 18.00 15.51
N GLU A 103 1.65 16.98 14.65
CA GLU A 103 2.01 17.11 13.24
C GLU A 103 1.05 18.03 12.49
N MET A 104 -0.25 17.96 12.77
CA MET A 104 -1.23 18.89 12.22
C MET A 104 -0.99 20.33 12.69
N ALA A 105 -0.67 20.54 13.98
CA ALA A 105 -0.33 21.87 14.51
C ALA A 105 0.91 22.44 13.79
N PHE A 106 1.94 21.62 13.60
CA PHE A 106 3.15 22.00 12.86
C PHE A 106 2.85 22.48 11.43
N PHE A 107 1.93 21.82 10.70
CA PHE A 107 1.52 22.26 9.38
C PHE A 107 0.68 23.56 9.45
N ASN A 108 -0.26 23.65 10.41
CA ASN A 108 -1.11 24.83 10.58
C ASN A 108 -0.31 26.08 10.89
N ASP A 109 0.75 25.98 11.70
CA ASP A 109 1.66 27.10 12.01
C ASP A 109 2.34 27.63 10.73
N LYS A 110 2.61 26.75 9.78
CA LYS A 110 3.16 27.07 8.46
C LYS A 110 2.08 27.49 7.43
N LYS A 111 0.80 27.56 7.83
CA LYS A 111 -0.35 27.83 6.95
C LYS A 111 -0.59 26.76 5.88
N PHE A 112 -0.19 25.52 6.15
CA PHE A 112 -0.55 24.34 5.37
C PHE A 112 -1.69 23.59 6.08
N PHE A 113 -2.58 23.00 5.31
CA PHE A 113 -3.76 22.28 5.81
C PHE A 113 -3.87 20.92 5.14
N PRO A 114 -2.98 19.98 5.48
CA PRO A 114 -2.98 18.68 4.87
C PRO A 114 -4.27 17.91 5.18
N VAL A 115 -4.69 17.08 4.22
CA VAL A 115 -5.86 16.22 4.38
C VAL A 115 -5.43 14.75 4.40
N SER A 116 -6.16 13.94 5.17
CA SER A 116 -6.00 12.49 5.20
C SER A 116 -7.19 11.85 4.49
N VAL A 117 -6.95 11.18 3.38
CA VAL A 117 -7.97 10.51 2.58
C VAL A 117 -7.82 9.00 2.76
N LYS A 118 -8.86 8.32 3.21
CA LYS A 118 -8.83 6.86 3.29
C LYS A 118 -8.81 6.26 1.88
N MET A 119 -7.81 5.45 1.59
CA MET A 119 -7.62 4.78 0.30
C MET A 119 -8.16 3.35 0.31
N ALA A 120 -7.89 2.61 1.39
CA ALA A 120 -8.25 1.20 1.51
C ALA A 120 -8.33 0.75 2.98
N THR A 121 -8.82 -0.48 3.18
CA THR A 121 -8.57 -1.26 4.41
C THR A 121 -7.70 -2.46 4.05
N ASP A 122 -6.56 -2.57 4.73
CA ASP A 122 -5.59 -3.67 4.64
C ASP A 122 -5.79 -4.64 5.81
N GLY A 123 -5.28 -5.86 5.67
CA GLY A 123 -5.14 -6.83 6.74
C GLY A 123 -3.68 -7.24 6.93
N LEU A 124 -3.30 -7.57 8.17
CA LEU A 124 -2.03 -8.22 8.43
C LEU A 124 -2.22 -9.72 8.43
N ALA A 125 -1.49 -10.42 7.57
CA ALA A 125 -1.46 -11.87 7.53
C ALA A 125 -0.39 -12.43 8.47
N LEU A 126 -0.76 -13.45 9.22
CA LEU A 126 0.16 -14.31 9.97
C LEU A 126 0.50 -15.50 9.08
N ILE A 127 1.77 -15.63 8.71
CA ILE A 127 2.24 -16.66 7.79
C ILE A 127 3.21 -17.62 8.47
N VAL A 128 3.05 -18.91 8.19
CA VAL A 128 3.91 -19.97 8.73
C VAL A 128 4.42 -20.87 7.61
N ASN A 129 5.45 -21.66 7.92
CA ASN A 129 5.97 -22.66 7.00
C ASN A 129 4.90 -23.74 6.72
N LYS A 130 4.92 -24.33 5.53
CA LYS A 130 4.00 -25.43 5.17
C LYS A 130 4.10 -26.66 6.06
N GLN A 131 5.26 -26.90 6.65
CA GLN A 131 5.48 -28.01 7.59
C GLN A 131 4.90 -27.73 8.99
N ASN A 132 4.59 -26.47 9.29
CA ASN A 132 3.90 -26.13 10.53
C ASN A 132 2.43 -26.54 10.43
N ALA A 133 1.99 -27.42 11.31
CA ALA A 133 0.60 -27.90 11.35
C ALA A 133 -0.35 -26.89 12.01
N ASP A 134 0.20 -25.96 12.82
CA ASP A 134 -0.59 -24.96 13.54
C ASP A 134 -1.12 -23.91 12.55
N SER A 135 -2.44 -23.82 12.47
CA SER A 135 -3.12 -22.96 11.51
C SER A 135 -4.12 -21.97 12.13
N LEU A 136 -4.35 -22.08 13.44
CA LEU A 136 -5.29 -21.27 14.20
C LEU A 136 -4.57 -20.54 15.33
N ILE A 137 -4.94 -19.28 15.58
CA ILE A 137 -4.40 -18.50 16.68
C ILE A 137 -5.41 -17.45 17.13
N THR A 138 -5.40 -17.09 18.43
CA THR A 138 -6.19 -15.95 18.91
C THR A 138 -5.38 -14.65 18.85
N VAL A 139 -6.08 -13.50 18.84
CA VAL A 139 -5.43 -12.19 18.96
C VAL A 139 -4.61 -12.07 20.24
N GLU A 140 -5.11 -12.63 21.36
CA GLU A 140 -4.37 -12.58 22.63
C GLU A 140 -3.11 -13.46 22.61
N GLN A 141 -3.16 -14.68 22.04
CA GLN A 141 -1.97 -15.49 21.82
C GLN A 141 -0.94 -14.78 20.94
N PHE A 142 -1.41 -14.13 19.86
CA PHE A 142 -0.52 -13.34 19.01
C PHE A 142 0.14 -12.19 19.79
N LYS A 143 -0.60 -11.48 20.63
CA LYS A 143 -0.08 -10.45 21.52
C LYS A 143 0.93 -11.01 22.55
N GLU A 144 0.69 -12.19 23.07
CA GLU A 144 1.64 -12.86 23.98
C GLU A 144 2.94 -13.27 23.28
N ILE A 145 2.88 -13.67 22.01
CA ILE A 145 4.07 -13.88 21.18
C ILE A 145 4.80 -12.54 20.97
N LEU A 146 4.08 -11.49 20.59
CA LEU A 146 4.65 -10.15 20.35
C LEU A 146 5.39 -9.60 21.58
N THR A 147 4.87 -9.88 22.78
CA THR A 147 5.44 -9.41 24.05
C THR A 147 6.44 -10.39 24.70
N GLY A 148 6.73 -11.52 24.03
CA GLY A 148 7.71 -12.51 24.51
C GLY A 148 7.23 -13.41 25.65
N LYS A 149 5.93 -13.46 25.94
CA LYS A 149 5.36 -14.42 26.91
C LYS A 149 5.26 -15.83 26.32
N ILE A 150 4.91 -15.93 25.03
CA ILE A 150 4.95 -17.17 24.26
C ILE A 150 6.18 -17.12 23.36
N THR A 151 7.12 -18.03 23.59
CA THR A 151 8.41 -18.11 22.91
C THR A 151 8.67 -19.47 22.26
N ASP A 152 7.78 -20.44 22.48
CA ASP A 152 7.89 -21.79 21.92
C ASP A 152 6.53 -22.26 21.40
N TRP A 153 6.54 -22.99 20.28
CA TRP A 153 5.34 -23.52 19.65
C TRP A 153 4.56 -24.48 20.56
N LYS A 154 5.23 -25.17 21.49
CA LYS A 154 4.57 -26.04 22.49
C LYS A 154 3.64 -25.30 23.44
N GLN A 155 3.85 -24.01 23.64
CA GLN A 155 2.96 -23.18 24.47
C GLN A 155 1.62 -22.91 23.76
N LEU A 156 1.60 -22.98 22.41
CA LEU A 156 0.38 -22.89 21.60
C LEU A 156 -0.25 -24.28 21.37
N ASN A 157 0.59 -25.26 21.06
CA ASN A 157 0.20 -26.63 20.77
C ASN A 157 1.19 -27.59 21.44
N PRO A 158 0.78 -28.31 22.54
CA PRO A 158 1.67 -29.22 23.26
C PRO A 158 2.31 -30.32 22.40
N ASP A 159 1.65 -30.72 21.32
CA ASP A 159 2.13 -31.76 20.39
C ASP A 159 3.13 -31.21 19.34
N SER A 160 3.37 -29.90 19.32
CA SER A 160 4.30 -29.27 18.38
C SER A 160 5.73 -29.74 18.61
N ARG A 161 6.43 -30.00 17.49
CA ARG A 161 7.86 -30.40 17.47
C ARG A 161 8.77 -29.30 16.93
N LEU A 162 8.25 -28.08 16.74
CA LEU A 162 8.94 -26.97 16.09
C LEU A 162 9.95 -26.24 16.99
N GLY A 163 9.79 -26.36 18.33
CA GLY A 163 10.65 -25.69 19.32
C GLY A 163 10.44 -24.18 19.36
N ALA A 164 11.53 -23.44 19.57
CA ALA A 164 11.49 -21.99 19.78
C ALA A 164 10.85 -21.26 18.59
N LEU A 165 9.83 -20.47 18.89
CA LEU A 165 9.10 -19.65 17.92
C LEU A 165 9.98 -18.49 17.45
N GLN A 166 10.04 -18.28 16.14
CA GLN A 166 10.80 -17.20 15.52
C GLN A 166 9.85 -16.21 14.86
N LEU A 167 9.53 -15.12 15.56
CA LEU A 167 8.69 -14.06 15.04
C LEU A 167 9.48 -13.16 14.10
N VAL A 168 8.96 -12.92 12.88
CA VAL A 168 9.67 -12.25 11.78
C VAL A 168 8.82 -11.15 11.17
N PHE A 169 9.42 -9.96 11.08
CA PHE A 169 8.85 -8.78 10.40
C PHE A 169 9.75 -8.33 9.25
N ASP A 170 9.25 -7.40 8.45
CA ASP A 170 10.00 -6.73 7.38
C ASP A 170 11.04 -5.75 7.96
N ASN A 171 10.60 -4.58 8.38
CA ASN A 171 11.45 -3.49 8.83
C ASN A 171 10.99 -2.99 10.21
N PRO A 172 11.89 -2.74 11.18
CA PRO A 172 11.51 -2.25 12.51
C PRO A 172 10.73 -0.93 12.52
N ASN A 173 10.88 -0.12 11.47
CA ASN A 173 10.17 1.15 11.30
C ASN A 173 9.00 1.06 10.31
N SER A 174 8.54 -0.15 9.98
CA SER A 174 7.42 -0.36 9.05
C SER A 174 6.09 -0.08 9.73
N SER A 175 5.08 0.17 8.93
CA SER A 175 3.69 0.27 9.39
C SER A 175 3.18 -1.02 10.03
N THR A 176 3.72 -2.18 9.64
CA THR A 176 3.39 -3.48 10.22
C THR A 176 3.79 -3.54 11.69
N VAL A 177 5.03 -3.12 12.01
CA VAL A 177 5.52 -3.06 13.39
C VAL A 177 4.76 -2.01 14.20
N HIS A 178 4.51 -0.81 13.66
CA HIS A 178 3.71 0.22 14.33
C HIS A 178 2.30 -0.29 14.67
N TYR A 179 1.64 -0.94 13.73
CA TYR A 179 0.29 -1.47 13.98
C TYR A 179 0.27 -2.47 15.13
N VAL A 180 1.19 -3.44 15.15
CA VAL A 180 1.19 -4.44 16.24
C VAL A 180 1.55 -3.82 17.59
N LEU A 181 2.46 -2.84 17.61
CA LEU A 181 2.83 -2.10 18.81
C LEU A 181 1.64 -1.33 19.37
N ASP A 182 0.99 -0.53 18.55
CA ASP A 182 -0.04 0.42 19.00
C ASP A 182 -1.40 -0.28 19.17
N SER A 183 -1.83 -1.06 18.16
CA SER A 183 -3.19 -1.60 18.11
C SER A 183 -3.33 -2.95 18.81
N ILE A 184 -2.28 -3.80 18.80
CA ILE A 184 -2.33 -5.12 19.41
C ILE A 184 -1.74 -5.09 20.82
N CYS A 185 -0.56 -4.50 20.98
CA CYS A 185 0.14 -4.46 22.28
C CYS A 185 -0.25 -3.27 23.15
N GLY A 186 -1.00 -2.29 22.62
CA GLY A 186 -1.42 -1.09 23.36
C GLY A 186 -0.24 -0.25 23.84
N GLY A 187 0.82 -0.14 23.03
CA GLY A 187 2.04 0.59 23.35
C GLY A 187 3.01 -0.16 24.25
N LYS A 188 2.73 -1.41 24.64
CA LYS A 188 3.70 -2.24 25.40
C LYS A 188 4.86 -2.61 24.47
N PRO A 189 6.11 -2.61 24.98
CA PRO A 189 7.27 -2.95 24.18
C PRO A 189 7.16 -4.37 23.61
N LEU A 190 7.66 -4.52 22.39
CA LEU A 190 7.76 -5.83 21.73
C LEU A 190 8.97 -6.59 22.31
N SER A 191 8.96 -7.92 22.14
CA SER A 191 10.07 -8.78 22.52
C SER A 191 11.36 -8.38 21.83
N GLU A 192 12.50 -8.47 22.50
CA GLU A 192 13.83 -8.20 21.94
C GLU A 192 14.27 -9.31 20.96
N ASP A 193 13.64 -10.49 21.01
CA ASP A 193 13.96 -11.63 20.14
C ASP A 193 13.33 -11.54 18.75
N LEU A 194 12.70 -10.42 18.41
CA LEU A 194 12.10 -10.19 17.10
C LEU A 194 13.17 -10.19 15.99
N LYS A 195 12.90 -10.98 14.95
CA LYS A 195 13.72 -10.96 13.74
C LYS A 195 13.16 -9.98 12.71
N ALA A 196 14.01 -9.12 12.18
CA ALA A 196 13.67 -8.23 11.09
C ALA A 196 14.39 -8.66 9.82
N GLN A 197 13.63 -8.73 8.72
CA GLN A 197 14.15 -8.80 7.35
C GLN A 197 14.20 -7.37 6.79
N LYS A 198 14.66 -7.20 5.57
CA LYS A 198 14.66 -5.86 4.95
C LYS A 198 13.37 -5.57 4.19
N THR A 199 12.75 -6.61 3.64
CA THR A 199 11.60 -6.49 2.73
C THR A 199 10.57 -7.59 2.98
N ASN A 200 9.33 -7.36 2.56
CA ASN A 200 8.27 -8.36 2.65
C ASN A 200 8.56 -9.66 1.86
N PRO A 201 9.14 -9.65 0.64
CA PRO A 201 9.58 -10.87 -0.03
C PRO A 201 10.60 -11.68 0.77
N GLU A 202 11.50 -11.03 1.50
CA GLU A 202 12.47 -11.72 2.37
C GLU A 202 11.79 -12.37 3.58
N VAL A 203 10.72 -11.77 4.14
CA VAL A 203 9.91 -12.41 5.18
C VAL A 203 9.28 -13.70 4.65
N ILE A 204 8.65 -13.67 3.47
CA ILE A 204 8.07 -14.86 2.84
C ILE A 204 9.14 -15.93 2.62
N SER A 205 10.29 -15.55 2.06
CA SER A 205 11.40 -16.47 1.81
C SER A 205 11.96 -17.09 3.09
N TYR A 206 12.06 -16.31 4.17
CA TYR A 206 12.51 -16.79 5.47
C TYR A 206 11.53 -17.80 6.08
N VAL A 207 10.24 -17.47 6.09
CA VAL A 207 9.17 -18.36 6.59
C VAL A 207 9.11 -19.65 5.79
N ALA A 208 9.21 -19.58 4.45
CA ALA A 208 9.20 -20.76 3.58
C ALA A 208 10.36 -21.75 3.88
N LYS A 209 11.48 -21.26 4.40
CA LYS A 209 12.68 -22.06 4.71
C LYS A 209 12.80 -22.44 6.18
N THR A 210 12.02 -21.83 7.09
CA THR A 210 12.19 -21.96 8.54
C THR A 210 10.89 -22.49 9.17
N PRO A 211 10.81 -23.80 9.51
CA PRO A 211 9.57 -24.40 10.04
C PRO A 211 9.01 -23.70 11.31
N ALA A 212 9.89 -23.21 12.20
CA ALA A 212 9.52 -22.54 13.45
C ALA A 212 9.20 -21.04 13.28
N ALA A 213 9.25 -20.48 12.05
CA ALA A 213 8.99 -19.07 11.82
C ALA A 213 7.49 -18.75 11.79
N LEU A 214 7.14 -17.61 12.41
CA LEU A 214 5.87 -16.89 12.26
C LEU A 214 6.15 -15.53 11.65
N GLY A 215 5.76 -15.31 10.40
CA GLY A 215 5.92 -14.04 9.70
C GLY A 215 4.67 -13.17 9.80
N VAL A 216 4.87 -11.86 9.82
CA VAL A 216 3.78 -10.86 9.83
C VAL A 216 3.96 -9.92 8.64
N ILE A 217 3.01 -9.91 7.71
CA ILE A 217 3.06 -9.11 6.47
C ILE A 217 1.68 -8.58 6.06
N GLY A 218 1.64 -7.59 5.17
CA GLY A 218 0.40 -7.11 4.56
C GLY A 218 -0.21 -8.13 3.60
N VAL A 219 -1.56 -8.17 3.50
CA VAL A 219 -2.26 -9.16 2.65
C VAL A 219 -1.96 -9.00 1.15
N ASN A 220 -1.60 -7.82 0.70
CA ASN A 220 -1.21 -7.57 -0.69
C ASN A 220 0.06 -8.33 -1.14
N TRP A 221 0.81 -8.92 -0.20
CA TRP A 221 2.02 -9.71 -0.47
C TRP A 221 1.76 -11.21 -0.53
N ILE A 222 0.62 -11.69 -0.04
CA ILE A 222 0.34 -13.13 0.10
C ILE A 222 -0.51 -13.72 -1.01
N GLY A 223 -1.01 -12.92 -1.96
CA GLY A 223 -1.75 -13.40 -3.12
C GLY A 223 -0.90 -14.32 -3.99
N ASN A 224 -1.53 -15.30 -4.62
CA ASN A 224 -0.88 -16.16 -5.60
C ASN A 224 -0.82 -15.43 -6.96
N PRO A 225 0.36 -15.04 -7.46
CA PRO A 225 0.46 -14.32 -8.72
C PRO A 225 0.06 -15.16 -9.95
N ALA A 226 0.06 -16.51 -9.82
CA ALA A 226 -0.37 -17.42 -10.88
C ALA A 226 -1.91 -17.60 -10.93
N ASP A 227 -2.64 -17.16 -9.88
CA ASP A 227 -4.08 -17.26 -9.82
C ASP A 227 -4.74 -16.01 -10.38
N SER A 228 -5.29 -16.11 -11.59
CA SER A 228 -6.01 -15.02 -12.24
C SER A 228 -7.28 -14.58 -11.50
N THR A 229 -7.86 -15.46 -10.66
CA THR A 229 -9.02 -15.14 -9.81
C THR A 229 -8.64 -14.35 -8.57
N ARG A 230 -7.37 -14.43 -8.16
CA ARG A 230 -6.80 -13.84 -6.93
C ARG A 230 -7.49 -14.29 -5.65
N LEU A 231 -8.10 -15.48 -5.66
CA LEU A 231 -8.77 -16.07 -4.51
C LEU A 231 -7.86 -17.02 -3.72
N SER A 232 -6.70 -17.40 -4.27
CA SER A 232 -5.72 -18.26 -3.60
C SER A 232 -4.52 -17.47 -3.08
N PHE A 233 -3.87 -18.05 -2.07
CA PHE A 233 -2.66 -17.51 -1.46
C PHE A 233 -1.41 -18.14 -2.05
N ASN A 234 -0.26 -17.50 -1.81
CA ASN A 234 1.06 -17.97 -2.21
C ASN A 234 1.33 -19.38 -1.68
N ASP A 235 1.65 -20.30 -2.59
CA ASP A 235 1.89 -21.71 -2.27
C ASP A 235 3.18 -21.99 -1.48
N ALA A 236 4.07 -21.03 -1.32
CA ALA A 236 5.32 -21.23 -0.56
C ALA A 236 5.08 -21.25 0.98
N ILE A 237 3.95 -20.72 1.44
CA ILE A 237 3.63 -20.51 2.85
C ILE A 237 2.22 -21.00 3.17
N ARG A 238 1.89 -21.06 4.47
CA ARG A 238 0.53 -21.27 4.99
C ARG A 238 0.08 -20.03 5.72
N ILE A 239 -1.18 -19.64 5.53
CA ILE A 239 -1.80 -18.51 6.21
C ILE A 239 -2.56 -19.02 7.43
N MET A 240 -2.30 -18.44 8.60
CA MET A 240 -3.06 -18.74 9.81
C MET A 240 -4.42 -18.04 9.81
N ALA A 241 -5.42 -18.70 10.37
CA ALA A 241 -6.69 -18.07 10.68
C ALA A 241 -6.65 -17.51 12.12
N VAL A 242 -7.21 -16.32 12.30
CA VAL A 242 -7.14 -15.55 13.55
C VAL A 242 -8.52 -15.38 14.16
N SER A 243 -8.65 -15.67 15.47
CA SER A 243 -9.88 -15.52 16.24
C SER A 243 -9.80 -14.34 17.21
N ARG A 244 -10.94 -13.64 17.41
CA ARG A 244 -11.11 -12.66 18.51
C ARG A 244 -11.52 -13.29 19.83
N ALA A 245 -11.95 -14.57 19.80
CA ALA A 245 -12.37 -15.28 21.00
C ALA A 245 -11.16 -15.74 21.85
N ASP A 246 -11.42 -16.17 23.07
CA ASP A 246 -10.40 -16.65 24.00
C ASP A 246 -9.75 -17.97 23.53
N SER A 247 -10.45 -18.73 22.68
CA SER A 247 -9.93 -19.94 22.03
C SER A 247 -10.22 -19.91 20.53
N ALA A 248 -9.25 -20.30 19.72
CA ALA A 248 -9.39 -20.36 18.28
C ALA A 248 -9.94 -21.72 17.86
N THR A 249 -11.05 -21.72 17.12
CA THR A 249 -11.64 -22.88 16.45
C THR A 249 -11.81 -22.62 14.97
N VAL A 250 -12.11 -23.63 14.19
CA VAL A 250 -12.35 -23.48 12.74
C VAL A 250 -13.53 -22.54 12.47
N GLU A 251 -14.56 -22.57 13.33
CA GLU A 251 -15.80 -21.80 13.16
C GLU A 251 -15.65 -20.32 13.51
N ASN A 252 -14.72 -19.98 14.43
CA ASN A 252 -14.56 -18.61 14.93
C ASN A 252 -13.26 -17.93 14.48
N SER A 253 -12.48 -18.58 13.62
CA SER A 253 -11.21 -18.08 13.13
C SER A 253 -11.29 -17.78 11.62
N PHE A 254 -10.77 -16.64 11.23
CA PHE A 254 -10.84 -16.15 9.85
C PHE A 254 -9.45 -15.98 9.27
N ARG A 255 -9.27 -16.34 8.00
CA ARG A 255 -8.11 -15.95 7.20
C ARG A 255 -8.35 -14.58 6.59
N PRO A 256 -7.30 -13.83 6.17
CA PRO A 256 -7.45 -12.48 5.66
C PRO A 256 -7.96 -12.43 4.22
N TYR A 257 -9.04 -13.17 3.92
CA TYR A 257 -9.76 -13.01 2.67
C TYR A 257 -10.48 -11.67 2.61
N GLN A 258 -10.52 -11.05 1.47
CA GLN A 258 -11.12 -9.73 1.27
C GLN A 258 -12.55 -9.64 1.80
N ALA A 259 -13.36 -10.70 1.65
CA ALA A 259 -14.71 -10.76 2.20
C ALA A 259 -14.71 -10.62 3.72
N TYR A 260 -13.82 -11.30 4.43
CA TYR A 260 -13.73 -11.23 5.89
C TYR A 260 -13.14 -9.90 6.39
N LEU A 261 -12.27 -9.26 5.60
CA LEU A 261 -11.84 -7.88 5.84
C LEU A 261 -13.02 -6.90 5.70
N ALA A 262 -13.80 -7.01 4.62
CA ALA A 262 -14.95 -6.15 4.35
C ALA A 262 -16.07 -6.31 5.39
N LEU A 263 -16.31 -7.53 5.88
CA LEU A 263 -17.27 -7.84 6.93
C LEU A 263 -16.75 -7.58 8.34
N ASN A 264 -15.51 -7.11 8.49
CA ASN A 264 -14.83 -6.92 9.78
C ASN A 264 -14.80 -8.20 10.66
N GLN A 265 -14.77 -9.37 10.02
CA GLN A 265 -14.64 -10.66 10.69
C GLN A 265 -13.18 -11.01 10.97
N TYR A 266 -12.27 -10.67 10.05
CA TYR A 266 -10.84 -10.80 10.28
C TYR A 266 -10.34 -9.72 11.25
N PRO A 267 -9.65 -10.09 12.36
CA PRO A 267 -9.36 -9.15 13.43
C PRO A 267 -8.20 -8.17 13.16
N LEU A 268 -7.19 -8.58 12.37
CA LEU A 268 -5.97 -7.80 12.19
C LEU A 268 -6.09 -6.87 10.97
N THR A 269 -6.96 -5.88 11.07
CA THR A 269 -7.23 -4.91 9.99
C THR A 269 -6.72 -3.51 10.32
N ARG A 270 -6.27 -2.79 9.29
CA ARG A 270 -5.81 -1.40 9.40
C ARG A 270 -6.26 -0.57 8.21
N SER A 271 -6.41 0.73 8.40
CA SER A 271 -6.70 1.65 7.29
C SER A 271 -5.43 2.05 6.56
N VAL A 272 -5.54 2.28 5.26
CA VAL A 272 -4.49 2.88 4.42
C VAL A 272 -4.95 4.28 4.05
N TYR A 273 -4.07 5.27 4.22
CA TYR A 273 -4.36 6.68 3.99
C TYR A 273 -3.42 7.28 2.96
N ILE A 274 -3.97 8.18 2.17
CA ILE A 274 -3.23 9.17 1.41
C ILE A 274 -3.17 10.42 2.29
N LEU A 275 -1.97 10.85 2.66
CA LEU A 275 -1.72 12.12 3.33
C LEU A 275 -1.32 13.14 2.27
N LEU A 276 -2.16 14.12 2.05
CA LEU A 276 -2.02 15.10 0.97
C LEU A 276 -1.79 16.49 1.54
N ASN A 277 -0.64 17.10 1.25
CA ASN A 277 -0.31 18.50 1.51
C ASN A 277 -0.09 19.21 0.16
N ASP A 278 -1.18 19.58 -0.51
CA ASP A 278 -1.12 20.17 -1.84
C ASP A 278 -1.95 21.46 -1.94
N PRO A 279 -1.39 22.59 -1.48
CA PRO A 279 -2.11 23.87 -1.42
C PRO A 279 -2.44 24.44 -2.81
N LYS A 280 -1.79 23.94 -3.86
CA LYS A 280 -2.00 24.43 -5.24
C LYS A 280 -2.98 23.58 -6.04
N SER A 281 -3.48 22.48 -5.50
CA SER A 281 -4.32 21.49 -6.20
C SER A 281 -3.70 21.02 -7.52
N GLY A 282 -2.42 20.65 -7.45
CA GLY A 282 -1.62 20.18 -8.58
C GLY A 282 -1.69 18.66 -8.77
N LEU A 283 -0.60 18.07 -9.27
CA LEU A 283 -0.50 16.65 -9.60
C LEU A 283 -0.70 15.70 -8.40
N PRO A 284 -0.29 16.04 -7.15
CA PRO A 284 -0.64 15.20 -5.99
C PRO A 284 -2.15 15.08 -5.78
N SER A 285 -2.90 16.17 -5.98
CA SER A 285 -4.37 16.17 -5.91
C SER A 285 -4.99 15.35 -7.04
N GLY A 286 -4.45 15.44 -8.26
CA GLY A 286 -4.85 14.62 -9.41
C GLY A 286 -4.62 13.13 -9.16
N LEU A 287 -3.46 12.76 -8.66
CA LEU A 287 -3.15 11.38 -8.27
C LEU A 287 -4.10 10.89 -7.15
N THR A 288 -4.34 11.71 -6.13
CA THR A 288 -5.28 11.36 -5.04
C THR A 288 -6.68 11.09 -5.58
N SER A 289 -7.16 11.94 -6.51
CA SER A 289 -8.45 11.73 -7.17
C SER A 289 -8.49 10.41 -7.93
N PHE A 290 -7.44 10.08 -8.68
CA PHE A 290 -7.33 8.81 -9.41
C PHE A 290 -7.35 7.60 -8.44
N LEU A 291 -6.55 7.63 -7.37
CA LEU A 291 -6.46 6.54 -6.40
C LEU A 291 -7.80 6.27 -5.67
N THR A 292 -8.63 7.29 -5.55
CA THR A 292 -9.95 7.21 -4.88
C THR A 292 -11.14 7.08 -5.84
N ASP A 293 -10.92 7.22 -7.14
CA ASP A 293 -11.92 7.01 -8.18
C ASP A 293 -12.05 5.53 -8.54
N PHE A 294 -13.07 5.21 -9.32
CA PHE A 294 -13.43 3.85 -9.74
C PHE A 294 -12.24 3.04 -10.31
N ARG A 295 -11.34 3.67 -11.07
CA ARG A 295 -10.20 3.00 -11.71
C ARG A 295 -9.17 2.55 -10.68
N GLY A 296 -8.71 3.45 -9.83
CA GLY A 296 -7.77 3.13 -8.75
C GLY A 296 -8.41 2.14 -7.76
N GLN A 297 -9.64 2.36 -7.35
CA GLN A 297 -10.32 1.47 -6.43
C GLN A 297 -10.55 0.04 -6.97
N ARG A 298 -10.60 -0.13 -8.30
CA ARG A 298 -10.59 -1.48 -8.92
C ARG A 298 -9.24 -2.18 -8.81
N ILE A 299 -8.13 -1.45 -8.83
CA ILE A 299 -6.79 -2.01 -8.62
C ILE A 299 -6.69 -2.48 -7.16
N ILE A 300 -7.11 -1.64 -6.22
CA ILE A 300 -7.18 -2.00 -4.79
C ILE A 300 -8.04 -3.26 -4.57
N LEU A 301 -9.23 -3.31 -5.20
CA LEU A 301 -10.10 -4.47 -5.13
C LEU A 301 -9.40 -5.75 -5.63
N LYS A 302 -8.63 -5.66 -6.70
CA LYS A 302 -7.88 -6.80 -7.26
C LYS A 302 -6.67 -7.20 -6.43
N SER A 303 -6.10 -6.30 -5.63
CA SER A 303 -4.95 -6.58 -4.77
C SER A 303 -5.30 -7.35 -3.48
N GLY A 304 -6.60 -7.61 -3.24
CA GLY A 304 -7.08 -8.29 -2.04
C GLY A 304 -7.40 -7.37 -0.86
N LEU A 305 -7.14 -6.06 -0.99
CA LEU A 305 -7.54 -5.06 0.00
C LEU A 305 -9.01 -4.66 -0.20
N VAL A 306 -9.62 -4.09 0.85
CA VAL A 306 -10.97 -3.53 0.76
C VAL A 306 -10.86 -2.07 0.30
N PRO A 307 -11.38 -1.72 -0.89
CA PRO A 307 -11.36 -0.36 -1.37
C PRO A 307 -12.21 0.57 -0.47
N ALA A 308 -11.85 1.84 -0.41
CA ALA A 308 -12.56 2.81 0.45
C ALA A 308 -13.89 3.29 -0.17
N THR A 309 -13.97 3.36 -1.50
CA THR A 309 -15.12 3.96 -2.23
C THR A 309 -15.84 3.00 -3.17
N ALA A 310 -15.28 1.81 -3.45
CA ALA A 310 -15.93 0.81 -4.28
C ALA A 310 -16.49 -0.35 -3.42
N PRO A 311 -17.67 -0.90 -3.77
CA PRO A 311 -18.22 -2.02 -3.02
C PRO A 311 -17.44 -3.31 -3.30
N VAL A 312 -17.28 -4.14 -2.26
CA VAL A 312 -16.80 -5.52 -2.38
C VAL A 312 -18.00 -6.43 -2.63
N ARG A 313 -17.94 -7.21 -3.71
CA ARG A 313 -18.97 -8.23 -3.96
C ARG A 313 -18.66 -9.46 -3.12
N ILE A 314 -19.49 -9.71 -2.12
CA ILE A 314 -19.41 -10.92 -1.29
C ILE A 314 -20.28 -12.00 -1.97
N VAL A 315 -19.67 -13.16 -2.23
CA VAL A 315 -20.33 -14.33 -2.78
C VAL A 315 -20.14 -15.48 -1.81
N ASP A 316 -21.22 -16.02 -1.30
CA ASP A 316 -21.19 -17.27 -0.52
C ASP A 316 -20.86 -18.42 -1.46
N VAL A 317 -19.67 -19.00 -1.30
CA VAL A 317 -19.33 -20.26 -1.97
C VAL A 317 -19.84 -21.38 -1.08
N LYS A 318 -20.96 -22.00 -1.47
CA LYS A 318 -21.38 -23.26 -0.90
C LYS A 318 -20.40 -24.34 -1.37
N GLU A 319 -19.48 -24.75 -0.50
CA GLU A 319 -18.72 -25.98 -0.74
C GLU A 319 -19.70 -27.15 -0.65
N GLU A 320 -20.05 -27.76 -1.78
CA GLU A 320 -20.65 -29.08 -1.80
C GLU A 320 -19.54 -30.07 -1.41
N TYR A 321 -19.54 -30.50 -0.16
CA TYR A 321 -18.75 -31.66 0.26
C TYR A 321 -19.27 -32.88 -0.47
N LYS A 322 -18.51 -33.39 -1.45
CA LYS A 322 -18.64 -34.73 -2.04
C LYS A 322 -17.83 -35.73 -1.27
#